data_b4fe7f25ac426cc93d2ac39f90835dd1
#
_entry.id   b4fe7f25ac426cc93d2ac39f90835dd1
#
_cell.length_a   1.000
_cell.length_b   1.000
_cell.length_c   1.000
_cell.angle_alpha   90.00
_cell.angle_beta   90.00
_cell.angle_gamma   90.00
#
_symmetry.space_group_name_H-M   'P 1'
#
loop_
_entity.id
_entity.type
_entity.pdbx_description
1 polymer ?
#
loop_
_entity_poly.entity_id
_entity_poly.type
_entity_poly.pdbx_seq_one_letter_code
_entity_poly.pdbx_strand_id
1 'polypeptide(L)'
;FPVDIEALLSYEEEKWFRCFRMEVNPSVDVNIHALGVLKQSGYTKGHPTITKIISFIRSKRQNGSYWFDKWHVSPYYTTSHVIMYCQGYDDQLCRESVQWLLDTQRANGSWGFYEFPTAEETAYCIQALVMWRQNGRKIPSGRIEMARQWLEANADEPKRSLWIDKSLYCPQLIVESAILSALALSKGK
;
A
#
# COMPACT_ATOMS: atom_id res chain seq x y z
N PHE A 1 12.93 -13.36 9.63
CA PHE A 1 13.91 -12.68 10.48
C PHE A 1 13.21 -12.20 11.74
N PRO A 2 13.80 -12.32 12.94
CA PRO A 2 13.24 -11.72 14.15
C PRO A 2 13.21 -10.19 13.98
N VAL A 3 12.06 -9.59 14.33
CA VAL A 3 11.89 -8.14 14.29
C VAL A 3 12.30 -7.57 15.65
N ASP A 4 13.18 -6.59 15.64
CA ASP A 4 13.54 -5.83 16.84
C ASP A 4 12.50 -4.72 17.06
N ILE A 5 11.52 -5.03 17.91
CA ILE A 5 10.43 -4.09 18.23
C ILE A 5 10.93 -2.90 19.04
N GLU A 6 11.92 -3.06 19.89
CA GLU A 6 12.49 -1.96 20.68
C GLU A 6 13.18 -0.95 19.76
N ALA A 7 13.93 -1.45 18.76
CA ALA A 7 14.52 -0.59 17.74
C ALA A 7 13.44 0.19 16.97
N LEU A 8 12.34 -0.45 16.56
CA LEU A 8 11.21 0.22 15.92
C LEU A 8 10.60 1.29 16.82
N LEU A 9 10.30 0.97 18.08
CA LEU A 9 9.68 1.89 19.03
C LEU A 9 10.60 3.08 19.36
N SER A 10 11.92 2.97 19.20
CA SER A 10 12.85 4.09 19.37
C SER A 10 12.63 5.23 18.36
N TYR A 11 11.87 4.98 17.28
CA TYR A 11 11.47 5.95 16.27
C TYR A 11 10.04 6.50 16.49
N GLU A 12 9.38 6.09 17.58
CA GLU A 12 8.04 6.55 17.93
C GLU A 12 8.09 8.00 18.46
N GLU A 13 7.28 8.87 17.87
CA GLU A 13 7.05 10.25 18.29
C GLU A 13 5.65 10.40 18.92
N GLU A 14 5.32 11.60 19.36
CA GLU A 14 4.01 11.88 19.96
C GLU A 14 2.84 11.50 19.04
N LYS A 15 2.96 11.76 17.73
CA LYS A 15 1.85 11.62 16.76
C LYS A 15 2.09 10.64 15.62
N TRP A 16 3.33 10.20 15.39
CA TRP A 16 3.73 9.34 14.27
C TRP A 16 5.02 8.57 14.58
N PHE A 17 5.46 7.74 13.63
CA PHE A 17 6.82 7.20 13.58
C PHE A 17 7.65 7.97 12.57
N ARG A 18 8.84 8.41 12.97
CA ARG A 18 9.81 9.03 12.08
C ARG A 18 10.59 7.98 11.29
N CYS A 19 11.03 8.34 10.08
CA CYS A 19 11.90 7.52 9.24
C CYS A 19 13.37 7.62 9.68
N PHE A 20 13.78 8.82 10.13
CA PHE A 20 15.14 9.13 10.61
C PHE A 20 15.09 10.22 11.69
N ARG A 21 16.18 10.32 12.47
CA ARG A 21 16.21 11.12 13.71
C ARG A 21 15.86 12.60 13.56
N MET A 22 16.16 13.21 12.40
CA MET A 22 15.93 14.64 12.15
C MET A 22 14.72 14.89 11.27
N GLU A 23 13.81 13.95 11.15
CA GLU A 23 12.65 14.08 10.29
C GLU A 23 11.63 15.08 10.84
N VAL A 24 11.28 16.07 10.02
CA VAL A 24 10.24 17.07 10.33
C VAL A 24 8.95 16.86 9.51
N ASN A 25 9.04 16.13 8.39
CA ASN A 25 7.90 15.81 7.54
C ASN A 25 7.69 14.29 7.50
N PRO A 26 6.83 13.73 8.38
CA PRO A 26 6.67 12.29 8.51
C PRO A 26 6.07 11.65 7.25
N SER A 27 6.57 10.46 6.93
CA SER A 27 6.10 9.63 5.84
C SER A 27 4.85 8.85 6.27
N VAL A 28 3.85 8.79 5.39
CA VAL A 28 2.68 7.93 5.56
C VAL A 28 3.10 6.47 5.44
N ASP A 29 3.95 6.14 4.47
CA ASP A 29 4.40 4.77 4.22
C ASP A 29 5.20 4.20 5.38
N VAL A 30 6.09 4.96 5.99
CA VAL A 30 6.82 4.51 7.20
C VAL A 30 5.84 4.15 8.31
N ASN A 31 4.81 4.95 8.53
CA ASN A 31 3.80 4.68 9.54
C ASN A 31 2.92 3.47 9.20
N ILE A 32 2.60 3.27 7.92
CA ILE A 32 1.87 2.08 7.46
C ILE A 32 2.71 0.81 7.67
N HIS A 33 3.98 0.84 7.34
CA HIS A 33 4.88 -0.31 7.53
C HIS A 33 5.12 -0.59 9.02
N ALA A 34 5.29 0.45 9.85
CA ALA A 34 5.34 0.30 11.30
C ALA A 34 4.06 -0.38 11.84
N LEU A 35 2.87 0.03 11.36
CA LEU A 35 1.62 -0.64 11.70
C LEU A 35 1.63 -2.12 11.33
N GLY A 36 2.13 -2.46 10.13
CA GLY A 36 2.23 -3.85 9.66
C GLY A 36 3.11 -4.71 10.57
N VAL A 37 4.28 -4.19 10.95
CA VAL A 37 5.22 -4.86 11.86
C VAL A 37 4.62 -5.05 13.25
N LEU A 38 4.03 -4.01 13.83
CA LEU A 38 3.38 -4.07 15.14
C LEU A 38 2.21 -5.06 15.15
N LYS A 39 1.42 -5.11 14.07
CA LYS A 39 0.35 -6.08 13.88
C LYS A 39 0.86 -7.52 13.93
N GLN A 40 1.93 -7.83 13.20
CA GLN A 40 2.57 -9.14 13.20
C GLN A 40 3.16 -9.51 14.55
N SER A 41 3.56 -8.51 15.35
CA SER A 41 4.07 -8.65 16.70
C SER A 41 2.99 -8.70 17.78
N GLY A 42 1.70 -8.81 17.39
CA GLY A 42 0.59 -9.01 18.33
C GLY A 42 -0.02 -7.75 18.93
N TYR A 43 0.34 -6.57 18.43
CA TYR A 43 -0.29 -5.32 18.88
C TYR A 43 -1.75 -5.25 18.43
N THR A 44 -2.66 -5.04 19.34
CA THR A 44 -4.11 -5.05 19.06
C THR A 44 -4.65 -3.66 18.72
N LYS A 45 -5.86 -3.60 18.16
CA LYS A 45 -6.56 -2.37 17.77
C LYS A 45 -6.68 -1.31 18.89
N GLY A 46 -6.77 -1.73 20.16
CA GLY A 46 -6.89 -0.81 21.30
C GLY A 46 -5.56 -0.29 21.84
N HIS A 47 -4.42 -0.75 21.32
CA HIS A 47 -3.12 -0.31 21.80
C HIS A 47 -2.89 1.18 21.47
N PRO A 48 -2.37 2.01 22.40
CA PRO A 48 -2.16 3.45 22.18
C PRO A 48 -1.32 3.77 20.92
N THR A 49 -0.23 3.04 20.69
CA THR A 49 0.64 3.17 19.49
C THR A 49 -0.15 2.90 18.22
N ILE A 50 -0.99 1.85 18.18
CA ILE A 50 -1.83 1.54 17.02
C ILE A 50 -2.85 2.66 16.75
N THR A 51 -3.52 3.13 17.81
CA THR A 51 -4.48 4.24 17.72
C THR A 51 -3.82 5.51 17.17
N LYS A 52 -2.61 5.82 17.63
CA LYS A 52 -1.79 6.94 17.14
C LYS A 52 -1.52 6.84 15.64
N ILE A 53 -1.00 5.68 15.19
CA ILE A 53 -0.68 5.46 13.77
C ILE A 53 -1.94 5.60 12.90
N ILE A 54 -3.04 4.98 13.28
CA ILE A 54 -4.31 5.07 12.53
C ILE A 54 -4.80 6.52 12.47
N SER A 55 -4.72 7.27 13.58
CA SER A 55 -5.09 8.69 13.60
C SER A 55 -4.20 9.53 12.68
N PHE A 56 -2.89 9.26 12.67
CA PHE A 56 -1.95 9.92 11.76
C PHE A 56 -2.29 9.61 10.29
N ILE A 57 -2.48 8.33 9.92
CA ILE A 57 -2.85 7.91 8.57
C ILE A 57 -4.14 8.61 8.13
N ARG A 58 -5.18 8.63 8.98
CA ARG A 58 -6.43 9.34 8.70
C ARG A 58 -6.21 10.83 8.41
N SER A 59 -5.34 11.50 9.17
CA SER A 59 -5.07 12.93 9.05
C SER A 59 -4.39 13.32 7.74
N LYS A 60 -3.75 12.37 7.05
CA LYS A 60 -3.02 12.58 5.78
C LYS A 60 -3.83 12.21 4.53
N ARG A 61 -5.05 11.76 4.72
CA ARG A 61 -5.93 11.29 3.66
C ARG A 61 -6.33 12.43 2.71
N GLN A 62 -6.28 12.15 1.40
CA GLN A 62 -6.68 13.07 0.35
C GLN A 62 -8.07 12.73 -0.19
N ASN A 63 -8.92 13.73 -0.38
CA ASN A 63 -10.26 13.59 -0.94
C ASN A 63 -11.11 12.44 -0.36
N GLY A 64 -10.85 12.09 0.90
CA GLY A 64 -11.56 11.02 1.59
C GLY A 64 -11.23 9.59 1.14
N SER A 65 -10.21 9.35 0.30
CA SER A 65 -10.06 8.04 -0.33
C SER A 65 -8.64 7.50 -0.49
N TYR A 66 -7.63 8.35 -0.67
CA TYR A 66 -6.29 7.92 -1.02
C TYR A 66 -5.20 8.77 -0.34
N TRP A 67 -3.93 8.35 -0.49
CA TRP A 67 -2.76 9.01 0.08
C TRP A 67 -1.65 9.15 -0.94
N PHE A 68 -0.90 10.24 -0.83
CA PHE A 68 0.45 10.36 -1.35
C PHE A 68 1.47 10.15 -0.24
N ASP A 69 2.66 9.76 -0.60
CA ASP A 69 3.82 9.76 0.28
C ASP A 69 5.00 10.51 -0.36
N LYS A 70 5.96 10.89 0.47
CA LYS A 70 7.15 11.62 0.02
C LYS A 70 8.19 10.75 -0.69
N TRP A 71 8.06 9.43 -0.60
CA TRP A 71 8.99 8.47 -1.19
C TRP A 71 8.49 7.83 -2.48
N HIS A 72 7.22 8.05 -2.84
CA HIS A 72 6.63 7.47 -4.05
C HIS A 72 5.65 8.45 -4.71
N VAL A 73 5.81 8.68 -6.03
CA VAL A 73 4.98 9.66 -6.74
C VAL A 73 3.55 9.20 -6.99
N SER A 74 3.28 7.89 -6.97
CA SER A 74 1.94 7.36 -7.23
C SER A 74 1.17 7.10 -5.93
N PRO A 75 -0.09 7.57 -5.83
CA PRO A 75 -0.94 7.30 -4.69
C PRO A 75 -1.39 5.82 -4.63
N TYR A 76 -1.29 5.05 -5.71
CA TYR A 76 -1.66 3.63 -5.69
C TYR A 76 -0.74 2.81 -4.79
N TYR A 77 0.55 3.13 -4.72
CA TYR A 77 1.48 2.51 -3.79
C TYR A 77 1.01 2.68 -2.34
N THR A 78 0.92 3.92 -1.87
CA THR A 78 0.58 4.24 -0.49
C THR A 78 -0.83 3.77 -0.12
N THR A 79 -1.82 3.99 -0.99
CA THR A 79 -3.21 3.57 -0.75
C THR A 79 -3.36 2.06 -0.65
N SER A 80 -2.67 1.31 -1.51
CA SER A 80 -2.67 -0.15 -1.45
C SER A 80 -2.09 -0.67 -0.14
N HIS A 81 -0.99 -0.08 0.35
CA HIS A 81 -0.41 -0.44 1.64
C HIS A 81 -1.32 -0.06 2.82
N VAL A 82 -2.04 1.08 2.76
CA VAL A 82 -3.09 1.40 3.75
C VAL A 82 -4.13 0.29 3.81
N ILE A 83 -4.67 -0.16 2.67
CA ILE A 83 -5.65 -1.24 2.64
C ILE A 83 -5.07 -2.52 3.24
N MET A 84 -3.86 -2.91 2.84
CA MET A 84 -3.23 -4.15 3.29
C MET A 84 -2.99 -4.19 4.80
N TYR A 85 -2.56 -3.10 5.40
CA TYR A 85 -2.16 -3.10 6.81
C TYR A 85 -3.22 -2.55 7.77
N CYS A 86 -4.09 -1.62 7.34
CA CYS A 86 -5.14 -1.06 8.20
C CYS A 86 -6.39 -1.96 8.32
N GLN A 87 -6.60 -2.91 7.41
CA GLN A 87 -7.74 -3.83 7.52
C GLN A 87 -7.71 -4.63 8.84
N GLY A 88 -8.88 -4.74 9.49
CA GLY A 88 -9.01 -5.28 10.84
C GLY A 88 -8.81 -4.25 11.94
N TYR A 89 -8.11 -3.14 11.68
CA TYR A 89 -8.00 -2.00 12.60
C TYR A 89 -8.98 -0.88 12.24
N ASP A 90 -9.11 -0.57 10.96
CA ASP A 90 -9.99 0.48 10.42
C ASP A 90 -10.63 0.08 9.09
N ASP A 91 -11.63 -0.77 9.19
CA ASP A 91 -12.29 -1.34 8.01
C ASP A 91 -13.10 -0.32 7.19
N GLN A 92 -13.56 0.77 7.81
CA GLN A 92 -14.26 1.82 7.07
C GLN A 92 -13.29 2.58 6.18
N LEU A 93 -12.15 2.99 6.72
CA LEU A 93 -11.06 3.62 5.98
C LEU A 93 -10.65 2.76 4.76
N CYS A 94 -10.43 1.47 5.00
CA CYS A 94 -10.06 0.54 3.93
C CYS A 94 -11.15 0.38 2.87
N ARG A 95 -12.43 0.34 3.24
CA ARG A 95 -13.55 0.19 2.31
C ARG A 95 -13.63 1.35 1.32
N GLU A 96 -13.48 2.57 1.82
CA GLU A 96 -13.52 3.77 1.00
C GLU A 96 -12.33 3.82 0.04
N SER A 97 -11.16 3.34 0.49
CA SER A 97 -9.96 3.23 -0.35
C SER A 97 -10.06 2.11 -1.40
N VAL A 98 -10.66 0.97 -1.04
CA VAL A 98 -10.96 -0.10 -2.00
C VAL A 98 -11.93 0.40 -3.08
N GLN A 99 -12.96 1.16 -2.69
CA GLN A 99 -13.87 1.75 -3.66
C GLN A 99 -13.14 2.68 -4.62
N TRP A 100 -12.23 3.53 -4.10
CA TRP A 100 -11.41 4.38 -4.94
C TRP A 100 -10.53 3.59 -5.92
N LEU A 101 -9.91 2.47 -5.50
CA LEU A 101 -9.18 1.59 -6.42
C LEU A 101 -10.09 1.06 -7.52
N LEU A 102 -11.30 0.60 -7.18
CA LEU A 102 -12.26 0.07 -8.14
C LEU A 102 -12.76 1.12 -9.13
N ASP A 103 -12.98 2.35 -8.67
CA ASP A 103 -13.47 3.46 -9.49
C ASP A 103 -12.39 3.98 -10.45
N THR A 104 -11.12 3.86 -10.06
CA THR A 104 -9.98 4.32 -10.86
C THR A 104 -9.33 3.21 -11.71
N GLN A 105 -9.83 1.97 -11.64
CA GLN A 105 -9.39 0.89 -12.50
C GLN A 105 -9.74 1.19 -13.95
N ARG A 106 -8.75 1.14 -14.84
CA ARG A 106 -8.94 1.36 -16.27
C ARG A 106 -9.75 0.22 -16.91
N ALA A 107 -10.35 0.47 -18.06
CA ALA A 107 -11.17 -0.51 -18.76
C ALA A 107 -10.41 -1.80 -19.13
N ASN A 108 -9.09 -1.73 -19.31
CA ASN A 108 -8.23 -2.90 -19.54
C ASN A 108 -7.80 -3.63 -18.26
N GLY A 109 -8.27 -3.21 -17.08
CA GLY A 109 -7.96 -3.81 -15.79
C GLY A 109 -6.75 -3.22 -15.06
N SER A 110 -5.97 -2.34 -15.67
CA SER A 110 -4.74 -1.78 -15.10
C SER A 110 -4.97 -0.54 -14.23
N TRP A 111 -3.91 -0.10 -13.55
CA TRP A 111 -3.82 1.20 -12.88
C TRP A 111 -2.57 1.96 -13.29
N GLY A 112 -2.69 3.27 -13.29
CA GLY A 112 -1.62 4.22 -13.49
C GLY A 112 -2.15 5.61 -13.21
N PHE A 113 -1.53 6.31 -12.27
CA PHE A 113 -1.99 7.63 -11.82
C PHE A 113 -1.74 8.70 -12.88
N TYR A 114 -0.62 8.60 -13.55
CA TYR A 114 -0.29 9.51 -14.63
C TYR A 114 -0.86 9.01 -15.97
N GLU A 115 -0.31 9.46 -17.06
CA GLU A 115 -0.82 9.22 -18.41
C GLU A 115 -0.96 7.72 -18.78
N PHE A 116 -0.01 6.91 -18.35
CA PHE A 116 0.06 5.48 -18.71
C PHE A 116 -0.05 4.58 -17.49
N PRO A 117 -0.65 3.37 -17.65
CA PRO A 117 -0.61 2.36 -16.60
C PRO A 117 0.79 1.80 -16.43
N THR A 118 1.09 1.32 -15.22
CA THR A 118 2.36 0.66 -14.93
C THR A 118 2.13 -0.71 -14.30
N ALA A 119 3.07 -1.64 -14.54
CA ALA A 119 3.03 -2.96 -13.91
C ALA A 119 3.15 -2.85 -12.38
N GLU A 120 3.95 -1.90 -11.88
CA GLU A 120 4.13 -1.64 -10.46
C GLU A 120 2.82 -1.21 -9.79
N GLU A 121 2.17 -0.15 -10.28
CA GLU A 121 0.92 0.34 -9.70
C GLU A 121 -0.20 -0.71 -9.76
N THR A 122 -0.28 -1.42 -10.89
CA THR A 122 -1.24 -2.51 -11.06
C THR A 122 -0.98 -3.65 -10.08
N ALA A 123 0.28 -4.02 -9.84
CA ALA A 123 0.65 -5.06 -8.89
C ALA A 123 0.22 -4.70 -7.45
N TYR A 124 0.50 -3.50 -6.99
CA TYR A 124 0.08 -3.07 -5.64
C TYR A 124 -1.44 -3.04 -5.49
N CYS A 125 -2.17 -2.58 -6.49
CA CYS A 125 -3.64 -2.60 -6.48
C CYS A 125 -4.20 -4.03 -6.42
N ILE A 126 -3.64 -4.97 -7.20
CA ILE A 126 -4.01 -6.39 -7.14
C ILE A 126 -3.79 -6.94 -5.74
N GLN A 127 -2.62 -6.72 -5.15
CA GLN A 127 -2.30 -7.21 -3.79
C GLN A 127 -3.34 -6.71 -2.77
N ALA A 128 -3.64 -5.42 -2.78
CA ALA A 128 -4.61 -4.83 -1.88
C ALA A 128 -6.02 -5.44 -2.04
N LEU A 129 -6.49 -5.57 -3.29
CA LEU A 129 -7.82 -6.15 -3.57
C LEU A 129 -7.89 -7.64 -3.22
N VAL A 130 -6.83 -8.41 -3.49
CA VAL A 130 -6.77 -9.84 -3.13
C VAL A 130 -6.78 -10.01 -1.62
N MET A 131 -5.95 -9.28 -0.89
CA MET A 131 -5.90 -9.37 0.58
C MET A 131 -7.23 -8.91 1.21
N TRP A 132 -7.87 -7.89 0.66
CA TRP A 132 -9.21 -7.46 1.07
C TRP A 132 -10.23 -8.58 0.89
N ARG A 133 -10.24 -9.25 -0.27
CA ARG A 133 -11.11 -10.40 -0.56
C ARG A 133 -10.84 -11.60 0.35
N GLN A 134 -9.58 -11.92 0.60
CA GLN A 134 -9.19 -13.04 1.48
C GLN A 134 -9.68 -12.87 2.92
N ASN A 135 -9.88 -11.64 3.38
CA ASN A 135 -10.51 -11.33 4.67
C ASN A 135 -12.06 -11.34 4.61
N GLY A 136 -12.65 -12.04 3.67
CA GLY A 136 -14.09 -12.27 3.55
C GLY A 136 -14.90 -11.09 2.98
N ARG A 137 -14.22 -10.10 2.37
CA ARG A 137 -14.90 -8.94 1.81
C ARG A 137 -15.11 -9.06 0.31
N LYS A 138 -16.21 -8.50 -0.18
CA LYS A 138 -16.60 -8.61 -1.59
C LYS A 138 -15.81 -7.66 -2.47
N ILE A 139 -15.32 -8.19 -3.60
CA ILE A 139 -14.83 -7.44 -4.75
C ILE A 139 -15.69 -7.83 -5.95
N PRO A 140 -16.11 -6.90 -6.81
CA PRO A 140 -16.88 -7.22 -8.01
C PRO A 140 -16.18 -8.24 -8.88
N SER A 141 -16.96 -9.18 -9.44
CA SER A 141 -16.46 -10.26 -10.28
C SER A 141 -15.66 -9.72 -11.46
N GLY A 142 -14.56 -10.41 -11.81
CA GLY A 142 -13.72 -10.10 -12.96
C GLY A 142 -12.70 -9.00 -12.73
N ARG A 143 -12.83 -8.13 -11.71
CA ARG A 143 -11.91 -6.98 -11.50
C ARG A 143 -10.46 -7.40 -11.28
N ILE A 144 -10.24 -8.34 -10.39
CA ILE A 144 -8.89 -8.86 -10.10
C ILE A 144 -8.38 -9.67 -11.29
N GLU A 145 -9.24 -10.45 -11.92
CA GLU A 145 -8.84 -11.29 -13.07
C GLU A 145 -8.40 -10.44 -14.27
N MET A 146 -9.15 -9.38 -14.61
CA MET A 146 -8.74 -8.46 -15.68
C MET A 146 -7.39 -7.80 -15.36
N ALA A 147 -7.18 -7.39 -14.11
CA ALA A 147 -5.92 -6.80 -13.70
C ALA A 147 -4.76 -7.80 -13.79
N ARG A 148 -4.98 -9.05 -13.37
CA ARG A 148 -4.01 -10.13 -13.46
C ARG A 148 -3.60 -10.39 -14.92
N GLN A 149 -4.58 -10.52 -15.82
CA GLN A 149 -4.33 -10.74 -17.24
C GLN A 149 -3.52 -9.60 -17.87
N TRP A 150 -3.87 -8.37 -17.53
CA TRP A 150 -3.10 -7.21 -17.98
C TRP A 150 -1.67 -7.25 -17.43
N LEU A 151 -1.51 -7.54 -16.13
CA LEU A 151 -0.19 -7.60 -15.49
C LEU A 151 0.68 -8.71 -16.07
N GLU A 152 0.13 -9.89 -16.33
CA GLU A 152 0.85 -10.99 -17.01
C GLU A 152 1.38 -10.58 -18.39
N ALA A 153 0.57 -9.85 -19.16
CA ALA A 153 0.96 -9.39 -20.50
C ALA A 153 1.98 -8.24 -20.49
N ASN A 154 2.12 -7.51 -19.37
CA ASN A 154 2.98 -6.32 -19.27
C ASN A 154 4.07 -6.44 -18.19
N ALA A 155 4.27 -7.63 -17.61
CA ALA A 155 5.23 -7.84 -16.51
C ALA A 155 6.67 -7.56 -16.92
N ASP A 156 7.03 -7.81 -18.17
CA ASP A 156 8.38 -7.66 -18.70
C ASP A 156 8.64 -6.29 -19.33
N GLU A 157 7.60 -5.42 -19.42
CA GLU A 157 7.76 -4.08 -19.96
C GLU A 157 8.73 -3.23 -19.10
N PRO A 158 9.44 -2.25 -19.69
CA PRO A 158 10.36 -1.38 -18.98
C PRO A 158 9.69 -0.69 -17.78
N LYS A 159 10.31 -0.80 -16.61
CA LYS A 159 9.78 -0.22 -15.37
C LYS A 159 9.96 1.29 -15.36
N ARG A 160 8.95 2.00 -14.86
CA ARG A 160 8.97 3.45 -14.70
C ARG A 160 9.64 3.84 -13.39
N SER A 161 10.28 5.01 -13.37
CA SER A 161 10.86 5.59 -12.17
C SER A 161 9.78 6.32 -11.38
N LEU A 162 9.19 5.63 -10.38
CA LEU A 162 8.12 6.16 -9.52
C LEU A 162 8.58 6.43 -8.09
N TRP A 163 9.81 6.05 -7.73
CA TRP A 163 10.36 6.26 -6.41
C TRP A 163 11.15 7.57 -6.35
N ILE A 164 11.11 8.22 -5.19
CA ILE A 164 11.69 9.56 -4.97
C ILE A 164 12.91 9.43 -4.06
N ASP A 165 14.04 9.99 -4.53
CA ASP A 165 15.22 10.30 -3.72
C ASP A 165 15.72 11.67 -4.18
N LYS A 166 16.99 11.84 -4.53
CA LYS A 166 17.52 13.05 -5.18
C LYS A 166 16.97 13.23 -6.58
N SER A 167 16.58 12.14 -7.21
CA SER A 167 15.86 12.09 -8.49
C SER A 167 14.86 10.95 -8.45
N LEU A 168 13.99 10.85 -9.46
CA LEU A 168 13.14 9.67 -9.61
C LEU A 168 13.99 8.47 -10.03
N TYR A 169 13.72 7.31 -9.42
CA TYR A 169 14.40 6.04 -9.72
C TYR A 169 13.42 4.87 -9.66
N CYS A 170 13.86 3.70 -10.11
CA CYS A 170 13.13 2.45 -10.00
C CYS A 170 13.98 1.42 -9.24
N PRO A 171 13.59 0.99 -8.04
CA PRO A 171 14.22 -0.10 -7.33
C PRO A 171 13.78 -1.44 -7.93
N GLN A 172 14.44 -1.86 -9.03
CA GLN A 172 14.01 -2.97 -9.87
C GLN A 172 13.58 -4.22 -9.10
N LEU A 173 14.40 -4.69 -8.15
CA LEU A 173 14.09 -5.91 -7.37
C LEU A 173 12.82 -5.75 -6.51
N ILE A 174 12.55 -4.56 -5.98
CA ILE A 174 11.33 -4.30 -5.21
C ILE A 174 10.12 -4.36 -6.14
N VAL A 175 10.19 -3.69 -7.28
CA VAL A 175 9.11 -3.65 -8.27
C VAL A 175 8.84 -5.03 -8.86
N GLU A 176 9.88 -5.77 -9.24
CA GLU A 176 9.76 -7.15 -9.72
C GLU A 176 9.15 -8.07 -8.66
N SER A 177 9.58 -7.95 -7.40
CA SER A 177 9.01 -8.71 -6.29
C SER A 177 7.52 -8.40 -6.07
N ALA A 178 7.12 -7.14 -6.21
CA ALA A 178 5.71 -6.74 -6.13
C ALA A 178 4.88 -7.36 -7.26
N ILE A 179 5.39 -7.35 -8.49
CA ILE A 179 4.74 -7.95 -9.66
C ILE A 179 4.59 -9.47 -9.46
N LEU A 180 5.65 -10.17 -9.11
CA LEU A 180 5.63 -11.61 -8.87
C LEU A 180 4.67 -11.99 -7.73
N SER A 181 4.67 -11.22 -6.64
CA SER A 181 3.75 -11.41 -5.51
C SER A 181 2.30 -11.22 -5.93
N ALA A 182 1.99 -10.17 -6.70
CA ALA A 182 0.64 -9.91 -7.19
C ALA A 182 0.13 -11.05 -8.07
N LEU A 183 0.96 -11.54 -8.99
CA LEU A 183 0.64 -12.66 -9.87
C LEU A 183 0.43 -13.96 -9.07
N ALA A 184 1.28 -14.23 -8.08
CA ALA A 184 1.14 -15.42 -7.24
C ALA A 184 -0.14 -15.38 -6.39
N LEU A 185 -0.40 -14.26 -5.72
CA LEU A 185 -1.58 -14.07 -4.85
C LEU A 185 -2.90 -14.12 -5.63
N SER A 186 -2.93 -13.60 -6.85
CA SER A 186 -4.14 -13.53 -7.66
C SER A 186 -4.54 -14.86 -8.31
N LYS A 187 -3.63 -15.84 -8.39
CA LYS A 187 -3.90 -17.22 -8.84
C LYS A 187 -4.64 -18.08 -7.80
N GLY A 188 -4.63 -17.67 -6.53
CA GLY A 188 -5.38 -18.36 -5.47
C GLY A 188 -6.88 -18.18 -5.64
N LYS A 189 -7.64 -19.25 -5.38
CA LYS A 189 -9.10 -19.35 -5.50
C LYS A 189 -9.86 -18.31 -4.67
#